data_e670ed48bf3fa0c1de1bd56a94a09fac
#
_entry.id   e670ed48bf3fa0c1de1bd56a94a09fac
#
_cell.length_a   1.000
_cell.length_b   1.000
_cell.length_c   1.000
_cell.angle_alpha   90.00
_cell.angle_beta   90.00
_cell.angle_gamma   90.00
#
_symmetry.space_group_name_H-M   'P 1'
#
loop_
_entity.id
_entity.type
_entity.pdbx_description
1 polymer ?
#
loop_
_entity_poly.entity_id
_entity_poly.type
_entity_poly.pdbx_seq_one_letter_code
_entity_poly.pdbx_strand_id
1 'polypeptide(L)'
;MTGEAAIYLGLCVGALAFASQAPKGDRLAASILASGLLANWLLVEWTYSTLSPQAAIRAWGLPVTATDLWAIADLGLGVLAVRTGWHRWWGWAVFLLCMVQLCFHPARPLLGDALYTFWLDKILLAQVAVFILIGGRRVANRLSSSARLRWLGRTAQGLTPRSLRALAKVVRP
;
A
#
# COMPACT_ATOMS: atom_id res chain seq x y z
N MET A 1 -0.35 14.52 15.96
CA MET A 1 -0.42 13.16 15.37
C MET A 1 -0.19 12.16 16.49
N THR A 2 -1.14 11.26 16.74
CA THR A 2 -0.98 10.18 17.72
C THR A 2 0.05 9.16 17.23
N GLY A 3 0.60 8.32 18.13
CA GLY A 3 1.56 7.27 17.73
C GLY A 3 0.96 6.29 16.70
N GLU A 4 -0.34 6.01 16.80
CA GLU A 4 -1.06 5.15 15.86
C GLU A 4 -1.14 5.77 14.45
N ALA A 5 -1.46 7.06 14.36
CA ALA A 5 -1.49 7.76 13.08
C ALA A 5 -0.13 7.75 12.37
N ALA A 6 0.98 7.81 13.13
CA ALA A 6 2.32 7.71 12.56
C ALA A 6 2.60 6.31 11.98
N ILE A 7 2.10 5.24 12.62
CA ILE A 7 2.23 3.87 12.13
C ILE A 7 1.47 3.72 10.80
N TYR A 8 0.22 4.15 10.73
CA TYR A 8 -0.59 4.05 9.51
C TYR A 8 -0.03 4.90 8.36
N LEU A 9 0.49 6.09 8.67
CA LEU A 9 1.22 6.89 7.68
C LEU A 9 2.42 6.10 7.12
N GLY A 10 3.21 5.50 8.01
CA GLY A 10 4.34 4.65 7.62
C GLY A 10 3.93 3.48 6.74
N LEU A 11 2.81 2.83 7.03
CA LEU A 11 2.26 1.75 6.23
C LEU A 11 1.83 2.21 4.83
N CYS A 12 1.13 3.35 4.72
CA CYS A 12 0.71 3.91 3.43
C CYS A 12 1.92 4.38 2.58
N VAL A 13 2.92 5.01 3.20
CA VAL A 13 4.18 5.37 2.53
C VAL A 13 4.95 4.12 2.10
N GLY A 14 4.97 3.09 2.95
CA GLY A 14 5.51 1.77 2.61
C GLY A 14 4.81 1.14 1.41
N ALA A 15 3.47 1.17 1.37
CA ALA A 15 2.69 0.70 0.22
C ALA A 15 3.10 1.41 -1.07
N LEU A 16 3.28 2.73 -1.04
CA LEU A 16 3.73 3.52 -2.18
C LEU A 16 5.15 3.12 -2.60
N ALA A 17 6.06 2.92 -1.65
CA ALA A 17 7.41 2.46 -1.93
C ALA A 17 7.43 1.07 -2.59
N PHE A 18 6.60 0.12 -2.15
CA PHE A 18 6.45 -1.18 -2.79
C PHE A 18 5.80 -1.08 -4.17
N ALA A 19 4.74 -0.27 -4.33
CA ALA A 19 4.08 -0.03 -5.60
C ALA A 19 5.06 0.51 -6.65
N SER A 20 6.01 1.38 -6.27
CA SER A 20 7.06 1.89 -7.14
C SER A 20 8.04 0.81 -7.63
N GLN A 21 8.11 -0.33 -6.96
CA GLN A 21 8.90 -1.50 -7.34
C GLN A 21 8.10 -2.54 -8.15
N ALA A 22 6.84 -2.29 -8.45
CA ALA A 22 6.02 -3.15 -9.29
C ALA A 22 6.67 -3.43 -10.67
N PRO A 23 6.28 -4.49 -11.39
CA PRO A 23 6.70 -4.73 -12.75
C PRO A 23 6.52 -3.49 -13.64
N LYS A 24 7.37 -3.30 -14.66
CA LYS A 24 7.38 -2.06 -15.49
C LYS A 24 5.98 -1.70 -16.01
N GLY A 25 5.20 -2.69 -16.47
CA GLY A 25 3.84 -2.48 -16.98
C GLY A 25 2.79 -2.11 -15.92
N ASP A 26 3.06 -2.36 -14.65
CA ASP A 26 2.12 -2.13 -13.54
C ASP A 26 2.54 -0.95 -12.65
N ARG A 27 3.80 -0.51 -12.75
CA ARG A 27 4.40 0.45 -11.81
C ARG A 27 3.63 1.75 -11.70
N LEU A 28 3.32 2.36 -12.84
CA LEU A 28 2.61 3.65 -12.84
C LEU A 28 1.23 3.48 -12.23
N ALA A 29 0.47 2.49 -12.67
CA ALA A 29 -0.88 2.22 -12.20
C ALA A 29 -0.89 1.88 -10.69
N ALA A 30 0.02 1.01 -10.24
CA ALA A 30 0.16 0.66 -8.82
C ALA A 30 0.57 1.88 -7.98
N SER A 31 1.48 2.73 -8.47
CA SER A 31 1.90 3.94 -7.76
C SER A 31 0.77 4.97 -7.67
N ILE A 32 -0.01 5.16 -8.73
CA ILE A 32 -1.19 6.04 -8.72
C ILE A 32 -2.20 5.54 -7.66
N LEU A 33 -2.48 4.24 -7.66
CA LEU A 33 -3.43 3.66 -6.72
C LEU A 33 -2.94 3.73 -5.27
N ALA A 34 -1.65 3.46 -5.03
CA ALA A 34 -1.05 3.61 -3.69
C ALA A 34 -1.02 5.07 -3.21
N SER A 35 -0.84 6.03 -4.13
CA SER A 35 -0.98 7.46 -3.81
C SER A 35 -2.42 7.83 -3.47
N GLY A 36 -3.40 7.22 -4.16
CA GLY A 36 -4.82 7.36 -3.82
C GLY A 36 -5.13 6.80 -2.43
N LEU A 37 -4.56 5.65 -2.06
CA LEU A 37 -4.71 5.10 -0.72
C LEU A 37 -4.13 6.03 0.36
N LEU A 38 -2.95 6.59 0.13
CA LEU A 38 -2.34 7.56 1.03
C LEU A 38 -3.20 8.82 1.16
N ALA A 39 -3.71 9.34 0.04
CA ALA A 39 -4.58 10.52 0.04
C ALA A 39 -5.91 10.26 0.78
N ASN A 40 -6.51 9.07 0.58
CA ASN A 40 -7.71 8.65 1.30
C ASN A 40 -7.45 8.60 2.81
N TRP A 41 -6.36 7.96 3.23
CA TRP A 41 -5.98 7.91 4.64
C TRP A 41 -5.74 9.30 5.24
N LEU A 42 -5.03 10.19 4.52
CA LEU A 42 -4.80 11.57 4.98
C LEU A 42 -6.12 12.35 5.13
N LEU A 43 -7.08 12.14 4.23
CA LEU A 43 -8.40 12.75 4.32
C LEU A 43 -9.14 12.27 5.58
N VAL A 44 -9.10 10.97 5.85
CA VAL A 44 -9.71 10.38 7.06
C VAL A 44 -9.08 10.96 8.32
N GLU A 45 -7.76 10.99 8.41
CA GLU A 45 -7.04 11.51 9.58
C GLU A 45 -7.30 13.01 9.78
N TRP A 46 -7.30 13.80 8.68
CA TRP A 46 -7.60 15.21 8.74
C TRP A 46 -9.03 15.46 9.21
N THR A 47 -10.02 14.78 8.65
CA THR A 47 -11.42 14.94 9.05
C THR A 47 -11.65 14.47 10.49
N TYR A 48 -10.99 13.40 10.93
CA TYR A 48 -11.09 12.90 12.29
C TYR A 48 -10.49 13.88 13.32
N SER A 49 -9.41 14.58 12.95
CA SER A 49 -8.74 15.56 13.81
C SER A 49 -9.42 16.93 13.85
N THR A 50 -10.14 17.30 12.80
CA THR A 50 -10.71 18.65 12.64
C THR A 50 -12.23 18.70 12.78
N LEU A 51 -12.92 17.59 12.50
CA LEU A 51 -14.37 17.52 12.48
C LEU A 51 -14.83 16.49 13.52
N SER A 52 -15.83 16.83 14.33
CA SER A 52 -16.57 15.80 15.05
C SER A 52 -17.17 14.83 14.00
N PRO A 53 -17.09 13.50 14.19
CA PRO A 53 -17.68 12.52 13.27
C PRO A 53 -19.15 12.76 12.95
N GLN A 54 -19.86 13.46 13.85
CA GLN A 54 -21.28 13.79 13.72
C GLN A 54 -21.51 15.23 13.22
N ALA A 55 -20.44 16.05 13.09
CA ALA A 55 -20.57 17.41 12.57
C ALA A 55 -20.93 17.34 11.09
N ALA A 56 -22.13 17.76 10.75
CA ALA A 56 -22.55 17.93 9.36
C ALA A 56 -21.99 19.23 8.82
N ILE A 57 -21.23 19.14 7.74
CA ILE A 57 -20.84 20.28 6.92
C ILE A 57 -21.92 20.45 5.85
N ARG A 58 -22.40 21.67 5.65
CA ARG A 58 -23.28 21.95 4.52
C ARG A 58 -22.46 22.11 3.24
N ALA A 59 -22.43 21.05 2.44
CA ALA A 59 -21.86 21.09 1.10
C ALA A 59 -23.00 21.04 0.07
N TRP A 60 -23.05 22.03 -0.82
CA TRP A 60 -24.11 22.15 -1.87
C TRP A 60 -25.54 22.11 -1.30
N GLY A 61 -25.73 22.63 -0.09
CA GLY A 61 -27.06 22.66 0.57
C GLY A 61 -27.47 21.36 1.26
N LEU A 62 -26.67 20.31 1.17
CA LEU A 62 -26.91 19.02 1.83
C LEU A 62 -26.04 18.88 3.09
N PRO A 63 -26.58 18.29 4.17
CA PRO A 63 -25.75 17.95 5.33
C PRO A 63 -24.86 16.75 4.99
N VAL A 64 -23.54 16.98 4.91
CA VAL A 64 -22.53 15.96 4.66
C VAL A 64 -21.76 15.70 5.95
N THR A 65 -21.72 14.48 6.40
CA THR A 65 -20.95 14.06 7.58
C THR A 65 -19.52 13.66 7.20
N ALA A 66 -18.62 13.58 8.17
CA ALA A 66 -17.26 13.03 7.93
C ALA A 66 -17.33 11.60 7.36
N THR A 67 -18.28 10.80 7.83
CA THR A 67 -18.49 9.42 7.32
C THR A 67 -18.88 9.40 5.84
N ASP A 68 -19.68 10.37 5.39
CA ASP A 68 -20.05 10.50 3.96
C ASP A 68 -18.82 10.86 3.11
N LEU A 69 -17.95 11.75 3.62
CA LEU A 69 -16.69 12.08 2.93
C LEU A 69 -15.78 10.87 2.80
N TRP A 70 -15.69 10.04 3.83
CA TRP A 70 -14.91 8.79 3.80
C TRP A 70 -15.50 7.81 2.79
N ALA A 71 -16.83 7.64 2.77
CA ALA A 71 -17.51 6.80 1.78
C ALA A 71 -17.25 7.27 0.35
N ILE A 72 -17.28 8.57 0.10
CA ILE A 72 -16.97 9.15 -1.22
C ILE A 72 -15.51 8.90 -1.59
N ALA A 73 -14.59 9.04 -0.66
CA ALA A 73 -13.16 8.78 -0.89
C ALA A 73 -12.89 7.30 -1.19
N ASP A 74 -13.51 6.38 -0.47
CA ASP A 74 -13.41 4.93 -0.73
C ASP A 74 -14.02 4.54 -2.08
N LEU A 75 -15.16 5.12 -2.42
CA LEU A 75 -15.74 4.95 -3.77
C LEU A 75 -14.78 5.46 -4.84
N GLY A 76 -14.20 6.64 -4.65
CA GLY A 76 -13.21 7.22 -5.55
C GLY A 76 -11.98 6.32 -5.72
N LEU A 77 -11.45 5.78 -4.62
CA LEU A 77 -10.34 4.83 -4.65
C LEU A 77 -10.73 3.53 -5.36
N GLY A 78 -11.93 3.01 -5.14
CA GLY A 78 -12.47 1.85 -5.84
C GLY A 78 -12.57 2.08 -7.35
N VAL A 79 -13.12 3.21 -7.78
CA VAL A 79 -13.18 3.60 -9.20
C VAL A 79 -11.77 3.71 -9.79
N LEU A 80 -10.85 4.34 -9.07
CA LEU A 80 -9.45 4.44 -9.48
C LEU A 80 -8.81 3.05 -9.65
N ALA A 81 -9.08 2.11 -8.74
CA ALA A 81 -8.58 0.74 -8.80
C ALA A 81 -9.07 0.01 -10.06
N VAL A 82 -10.34 0.15 -10.39
CA VAL A 82 -10.92 -0.41 -11.63
C VAL A 82 -10.30 0.25 -12.87
N ARG A 83 -10.20 1.56 -12.91
CA ARG A 83 -9.65 2.30 -14.06
C ARG A 83 -8.19 1.98 -14.33
N THR A 84 -7.38 1.82 -13.28
CA THR A 84 -5.94 1.61 -13.41
C THR A 84 -5.54 0.13 -13.44
N GLY A 85 -6.36 -0.74 -12.83
CA GLY A 85 -6.04 -2.14 -12.60
C GLY A 85 -7.06 -3.14 -13.16
N TRP A 86 -7.92 -2.76 -14.12
CA TRP A 86 -9.00 -3.62 -14.66
C TRP A 86 -8.56 -5.03 -15.07
N HIS A 87 -7.41 -5.14 -15.74
CA HIS A 87 -6.86 -6.41 -16.20
C HIS A 87 -5.92 -7.07 -15.18
N ARG A 88 -5.89 -6.59 -13.94
CA ARG A 88 -4.93 -7.01 -12.89
C ARG A 88 -5.70 -7.49 -11.66
N TRP A 89 -5.28 -8.63 -11.12
CA TRP A 89 -5.87 -9.17 -9.89
C TRP A 89 -5.81 -8.17 -8.72
N TRP A 90 -4.73 -7.39 -8.61
CA TRP A 90 -4.55 -6.42 -7.55
C TRP A 90 -5.51 -5.22 -7.64
N GLY A 91 -5.86 -4.80 -8.85
CA GLY A 91 -6.87 -3.77 -9.05
C GLY A 91 -8.25 -4.22 -8.53
N TRP A 92 -8.63 -5.44 -8.83
CA TRP A 92 -9.85 -6.06 -8.30
C TRP A 92 -9.79 -6.27 -6.80
N ALA A 93 -8.63 -6.69 -6.25
CA ALA A 93 -8.49 -6.87 -4.81
C ALA A 93 -8.69 -5.55 -4.06
N VAL A 94 -8.07 -4.45 -4.51
CA VAL A 94 -8.27 -3.13 -3.91
C VAL A 94 -9.70 -2.65 -4.10
N PHE A 95 -10.29 -2.82 -5.29
CA PHE A 95 -11.70 -2.47 -5.54
C PHE A 95 -12.65 -3.19 -4.57
N LEU A 96 -12.52 -4.49 -4.42
CA LEU A 96 -13.37 -5.27 -3.51
C LEU A 96 -13.20 -4.82 -2.06
N LEU A 97 -11.97 -4.53 -1.63
CA LEU A 97 -11.72 -4.00 -0.29
C LEU A 97 -12.39 -2.62 -0.08
N CYS A 98 -12.35 -1.74 -1.09
CA CYS A 98 -13.07 -0.46 -1.06
C CYS A 98 -14.60 -0.67 -1.01
N MET A 99 -15.13 -1.65 -1.73
CA MET A 99 -16.58 -1.95 -1.68
C MET A 99 -17.00 -2.50 -0.32
N VAL A 100 -16.19 -3.37 0.28
CA VAL A 100 -16.44 -3.83 1.66
C VAL A 100 -16.41 -2.63 2.62
N GLN A 101 -15.40 -1.77 2.52
CA GLN A 101 -15.26 -0.57 3.34
C GLN A 101 -16.47 0.36 3.20
N LEU A 102 -16.92 0.58 1.95
CA LEU A 102 -18.10 1.38 1.65
C LEU A 102 -19.37 0.82 2.33
N CYS A 103 -19.51 -0.50 2.43
CA CYS A 103 -20.62 -1.13 3.13
C CYS A 103 -20.55 -0.95 4.66
N PHE A 104 -19.38 -0.77 5.24
CA PHE A 104 -19.22 -0.51 6.67
C PHE A 104 -19.66 0.89 7.10
N HIS A 105 -19.58 1.90 6.21
CA HIS A 105 -19.95 3.27 6.56
C HIS A 105 -21.41 3.41 7.01
N PRO A 106 -22.42 2.92 6.28
CA PRO A 106 -23.80 2.96 6.75
C PRO A 106 -24.07 2.02 7.93
N ALA A 107 -23.25 0.98 8.13
CA ALA A 107 -23.38 0.07 9.24
C ALA A 107 -22.77 0.60 10.56
N ARG A 108 -22.02 1.70 10.54
CA ARG A 108 -21.38 2.30 11.71
C ARG A 108 -22.30 2.48 12.92
N PRO A 109 -23.55 3.01 12.79
CA PRO A 109 -24.45 3.16 13.95
C PRO A 109 -24.83 1.83 14.60
N LEU A 110 -24.81 0.73 13.84
CA LEU A 110 -25.14 -0.61 14.33
C LEU A 110 -23.92 -1.29 14.96
N LEU A 111 -22.72 -1.04 14.45
CA LEU A 111 -21.48 -1.67 14.91
C LEU A 111 -20.89 -1.00 16.14
N GLY A 112 -21.14 0.28 16.32
CA GLY A 112 -20.44 1.12 17.29
C GLY A 112 -19.01 1.47 16.84
N ASP A 113 -18.48 2.56 17.39
CA ASP A 113 -17.21 3.14 16.91
C ASP A 113 -16.02 2.19 17.04
N ALA A 114 -15.91 1.45 18.14
CA ALA A 114 -14.77 0.55 18.38
C ALA A 114 -14.68 -0.59 17.33
N LEU A 115 -15.81 -1.26 17.06
CA LEU A 115 -15.85 -2.36 16.10
C LEU A 115 -15.71 -1.85 14.66
N TYR A 116 -16.33 -0.71 14.37
CA TYR A 116 -16.19 -0.02 13.08
C TYR A 116 -14.72 0.32 12.79
N THR A 117 -14.01 0.98 13.70
CA THR A 117 -12.59 1.34 13.54
C THR A 117 -11.74 0.10 13.41
N PHE A 118 -11.96 -0.94 14.21
CA PHE A 118 -11.24 -2.21 14.11
C PHE A 118 -11.30 -2.80 12.70
N TRP A 119 -12.47 -2.83 12.08
CA TRP A 119 -12.62 -3.39 10.74
C TRP A 119 -11.99 -2.50 9.66
N LEU A 120 -12.11 -1.18 9.76
CA LEU A 120 -11.45 -0.26 8.83
C LEU A 120 -9.93 -0.44 8.84
N ASP A 121 -9.33 -0.60 10.02
CA ASP A 121 -7.90 -0.88 10.17
C ASP A 121 -7.49 -2.18 9.47
N LYS A 122 -8.30 -3.25 9.61
CA LYS A 122 -8.02 -4.53 8.94
C LYS A 122 -8.12 -4.41 7.42
N ILE A 123 -9.08 -3.65 6.92
CA ILE A 123 -9.23 -3.41 5.48
C ILE A 123 -8.04 -2.59 4.96
N LEU A 124 -7.63 -1.54 5.67
CA LEU A 124 -6.45 -0.75 5.30
C LEU A 124 -5.18 -1.63 5.28
N LEU A 125 -4.97 -2.47 6.28
CA LEU A 125 -3.85 -3.41 6.31
C LEU A 125 -3.89 -4.39 5.13
N ALA A 126 -5.07 -4.88 4.76
CA ALA A 126 -5.24 -5.73 3.59
C ALA A 126 -4.92 -5.00 2.28
N GLN A 127 -5.33 -3.74 2.14
CA GLN A 127 -4.98 -2.89 0.99
C GLN A 127 -3.46 -2.68 0.90
N VAL A 128 -2.80 -2.37 2.01
CA VAL A 128 -1.33 -2.25 2.07
C VAL A 128 -0.65 -3.57 1.68
N ALA A 129 -1.15 -4.71 2.17
CA ALA A 129 -0.61 -6.04 1.84
C ALA A 129 -0.66 -6.33 0.33
N VAL A 130 -1.69 -5.88 -0.38
CA VAL A 130 -1.76 -6.00 -1.86
C VAL A 130 -0.56 -5.33 -2.50
N PHE A 131 -0.17 -4.12 -2.09
CA PHE A 131 0.99 -3.41 -2.65
C PHE A 131 2.31 -4.08 -2.28
N ILE A 132 2.43 -4.62 -1.07
CA ILE A 132 3.59 -5.41 -0.66
C ILE A 132 3.74 -6.65 -1.56
N LEU A 133 2.64 -7.34 -1.88
CA LEU A 133 2.66 -8.50 -2.77
C LEU A 133 3.08 -8.14 -4.19
N ILE A 134 2.62 -7.00 -4.72
CA ILE A 134 2.96 -6.53 -6.07
C ILE A 134 4.46 -6.21 -6.18
N GLY A 135 5.02 -5.47 -5.22
CA GLY A 135 6.40 -4.99 -5.24
C GLY A 135 7.40 -5.88 -4.52
N GLY A 136 6.95 -6.65 -3.53
CA GLY A 136 7.80 -7.36 -2.57
C GLY A 136 8.71 -8.39 -3.20
N ARG A 137 8.23 -9.17 -4.18
CA ARG A 137 9.06 -10.15 -4.92
C ARG A 137 10.27 -9.50 -5.57
N ARG A 138 10.12 -8.29 -6.10
CA ARG A 138 11.20 -7.56 -6.75
C ARG A 138 12.19 -6.98 -5.73
N VAL A 139 11.69 -6.47 -4.62
CA VAL A 139 12.50 -6.01 -3.50
C VAL A 139 13.30 -7.18 -2.93
N ALA A 140 12.67 -8.31 -2.66
CA ALA A 140 13.33 -9.52 -2.18
C ALA A 140 14.45 -10.00 -3.13
N ASN A 141 14.19 -10.02 -4.44
CA ASN A 141 15.18 -10.40 -5.45
C ASN A 141 16.37 -9.43 -5.48
N ARG A 142 16.14 -8.12 -5.34
CA ARG A 142 17.22 -7.12 -5.26
C ARG A 142 18.06 -7.28 -4.00
N LEU A 143 17.42 -7.51 -2.85
CA LEU A 143 18.12 -7.73 -1.59
C LEU A 143 18.96 -9.01 -1.63
N SER A 144 18.41 -10.10 -2.18
CA SER A 144 19.14 -11.37 -2.31
C SER A 144 20.33 -11.26 -3.28
N SER A 145 20.16 -10.56 -4.40
CA SER A 145 21.27 -10.34 -5.35
C SER A 145 22.36 -9.46 -4.76
N SER A 146 22.02 -8.39 -4.05
CA SER A 146 23.01 -7.53 -3.39
C SER A 146 23.73 -8.26 -2.23
N ALA A 147 23.05 -9.15 -1.51
CA ALA A 147 23.69 -10.00 -0.50
C ALA A 147 24.64 -11.01 -1.12
N ARG A 148 24.26 -11.66 -2.25
CA ARG A 148 25.15 -12.56 -3.01
C ARG A 148 26.37 -11.83 -3.54
N LEU A 149 26.21 -10.62 -4.12
CA LEU A 149 27.32 -9.82 -4.61
C LEU A 149 28.28 -9.42 -3.48
N ARG A 150 27.77 -9.05 -2.30
CA ARG A 150 28.62 -8.75 -1.13
C ARG A 150 29.34 -9.99 -0.61
N TRP A 151 28.70 -11.16 -0.63
CA TRP A 151 29.33 -12.41 -0.24
C TRP A 151 30.43 -12.78 -1.25
N LEU A 152 30.16 -12.73 -2.56
CA LEU A 152 31.16 -12.97 -3.61
C LEU A 152 32.35 -11.99 -3.53
N GLY A 153 32.08 -10.70 -3.28
CA GLY A 153 33.14 -9.69 -3.08
C GLY A 153 34.06 -10.02 -1.89
N ARG A 154 33.50 -10.47 -0.75
CA ARG A 154 34.25 -10.90 0.43
C ARG A 154 35.06 -12.17 0.16
N THR A 155 34.47 -13.13 -0.55
CA THR A 155 35.17 -14.38 -0.91
C THR A 155 36.28 -14.13 -1.92
N ALA A 156 36.06 -13.20 -2.87
CA ALA A 156 37.09 -12.82 -3.84
C ALA A 156 38.28 -12.08 -3.23
N GLN A 157 38.05 -11.27 -2.18
CA GLN A 157 39.12 -10.60 -1.44
C GLN A 157 40.03 -11.56 -0.67
N GLY A 158 39.54 -12.77 -0.31
CA GLY A 158 40.33 -13.83 0.31
C GLY A 158 41.04 -14.76 -0.68
N LEU A 159 40.78 -14.63 -1.98
CA LEU A 159 41.37 -15.48 -3.01
C LEU A 159 42.69 -14.88 -3.54
N THR A 160 43.75 -15.66 -3.49
CA THR A 160 45.02 -15.29 -4.11
C THR A 160 44.91 -15.26 -5.66
N PRO A 161 45.78 -14.53 -6.36
CA PRO A 161 45.76 -14.52 -7.82
C PRO A 161 45.90 -15.92 -8.44
N ARG A 162 46.48 -16.89 -7.73
CA ARG A 162 46.59 -18.29 -8.18
C ARG A 162 45.24 -19.03 -8.13
N SER A 163 44.44 -18.83 -7.06
CA SER A 163 43.11 -19.43 -6.91
C SER A 163 42.09 -18.86 -7.91
N LEU A 164 42.19 -17.59 -8.24
CA LEU A 164 41.37 -16.96 -9.30
C LEU A 164 41.63 -17.54 -10.68
N ARG A 165 42.92 -17.82 -11.03
CA ARG A 165 43.30 -18.49 -12.31
C ARG A 165 42.80 -19.93 -12.37
N ALA A 166 42.81 -20.66 -11.25
CA ALA A 166 42.27 -22.03 -11.20
C ALA A 166 40.76 -22.05 -11.40
N LEU A 167 40.00 -21.14 -10.78
CA LEU A 167 38.55 -21.00 -10.96
C LEU A 167 38.18 -20.60 -12.41
N ALA A 168 38.96 -19.73 -13.04
CA ALA A 168 38.74 -19.32 -14.43
C ALA A 168 38.94 -20.48 -15.44
N LYS A 169 39.76 -21.49 -15.10
CA LYS A 169 39.93 -22.70 -15.92
C LYS A 169 38.76 -23.69 -15.82
N VAL A 170 38.05 -23.70 -14.68
CA VAL A 170 36.90 -24.61 -14.43
C VAL A 170 35.61 -24.06 -15.04
N VAL A 171 35.48 -22.74 -15.19
CA VAL A 171 34.27 -22.05 -15.71
C VAL A 171 34.28 -21.89 -17.23
N ARG A 172 35.37 -22.21 -17.95
CA ARG A 172 35.34 -22.27 -19.42
C ARG A 172 34.74 -23.62 -19.85
N PRO A 173 33.60 -23.58 -20.58
CA PRO A 173 33.01 -24.76 -21.20
C PRO A 173 33.88 -25.33 -22.26
#